data_a83a866f1d4b75120cdf9db914b4cb99
#
_entry.id   a83a866f1d4b75120cdf9db914b4cb99
#
_cell.length_a   1.000
_cell.length_b   1.000
_cell.length_c   1.000
_cell.angle_alpha   90.00
_cell.angle_beta   90.00
_cell.angle_gamma   90.00
#
_symmetry.space_group_name_H-M   'P 1'
#
loop_
_entity.id
_entity.type
_entity.pdbx_description
1 polymer ?
#
loop_
_entity_poly.entity_id
_entity_poly.type
_entity_poly.pdbx_seq_one_letter_code
_entity_poly.pdbx_strand_id
1 'polypeptide(L)' 'MTPFGQRVRELRLQRGKSLKDMAAHLGVSSAYLSALERGGRGRPTWTLVQGIIGYFNIIWDEAEELQRLAELSAPKPR' A
#
# COMPACT_ATOMS: atom_id res chain seq x y z
N MET A 1 12.95 1.56 1.19
CA MET A 1 11.60 1.11 0.84
C MET A 1 11.09 0.17 1.92
N THR A 2 9.88 0.37 2.40
CA THR A 2 9.32 -0.50 3.44
C THR A 2 8.80 -1.79 2.82
N PRO A 3 8.70 -2.86 3.62
CA PRO A 3 8.10 -4.10 3.12
C PRO A 3 6.69 -3.90 2.57
N PHE A 4 5.89 -3.07 3.24
CA PHE A 4 4.54 -2.76 2.77
C PHE A 4 4.57 -2.06 1.42
N GLY A 5 5.39 -1.02 1.29
CA GLY A 5 5.49 -0.27 0.05
C GLY A 5 5.98 -1.13 -1.10
N GLN A 6 6.96 -1.99 -0.82
CA GLN A 6 7.48 -2.89 -1.84
C GLN A 6 6.41 -3.88 -2.31
N ARG A 7 5.65 -4.43 -1.38
CA ARG A 7 4.59 -5.36 -1.73
C ARG A 7 3.48 -4.70 -2.54
N VAL A 8 3.10 -3.49 -2.15
CA VAL A 8 2.10 -2.73 -2.91
C VAL A 8 2.58 -2.49 -4.33
N ARG A 9 3.84 -2.11 -4.48
CA ARG A 9 4.41 -1.87 -5.80
C ARG A 9 4.39 -3.15 -6.64
N GLU A 10 4.76 -4.29 -6.04
CA GLU A 10 4.75 -5.56 -6.75
C GLU A 10 3.36 -5.92 -7.23
N LEU A 11 2.36 -5.75 -6.36
CA LEU A 11 0.97 -6.04 -6.73
C LEU A 11 0.51 -5.14 -7.86
N ARG A 12 0.86 -3.86 -7.78
CA ARG A 12 0.48 -2.90 -8.80
C ARG A 12 1.07 -3.27 -10.16
N LEU A 13 2.37 -3.59 -10.17
CA LEU A 13 3.06 -3.94 -11.42
C LEU A 13 2.54 -5.25 -11.99
N GLN A 14 2.27 -6.23 -11.13
CA GLN A 14 1.73 -7.51 -11.58
C GLN A 14 0.38 -7.36 -12.28
N ARG A 15 -0.39 -6.37 -11.85
CA ARG A 15 -1.73 -6.14 -12.40
C ARG A 15 -1.75 -5.06 -13.49
N GLY A 16 -0.58 -4.54 -13.85
CA GLY A 16 -0.48 -3.54 -14.91
C GLY A 16 -1.17 -2.23 -14.56
N LYS A 17 -1.19 -1.86 -13.28
CA LYS A 17 -1.84 -0.63 -12.85
C LYS A 17 -0.83 0.49 -12.72
N SER A 18 -1.23 1.70 -13.11
CA SER A 18 -0.38 2.86 -12.94
C SER A 18 -0.60 3.47 -11.56
N LEU A 19 0.38 4.23 -11.10
CA LEU A 19 0.24 4.99 -9.85
C LEU A 19 -0.95 5.93 -9.94
N LYS A 20 -1.13 6.56 -11.10
CA LYS A 20 -2.20 7.53 -11.29
C LYS A 20 -3.58 6.87 -11.15
N ASP A 21 -3.77 5.72 -11.77
CA ASP A 21 -5.04 5.01 -11.69
C ASP A 21 -5.33 4.58 -10.26
N MET A 22 -4.33 4.01 -9.61
CA MET A 22 -4.50 3.53 -8.25
C MET A 22 -4.80 4.68 -7.30
N ALA A 23 -4.07 5.79 -7.43
CA ALA A 23 -4.27 6.96 -6.57
C ALA A 23 -5.67 7.53 -6.75
N ALA A 24 -6.14 7.62 -7.99
CA ALA A 24 -7.48 8.12 -8.27
C ALA A 24 -8.54 7.23 -7.62
N HIS A 25 -8.37 5.93 -7.71
CA HIS A 25 -9.31 4.99 -7.10
C HIS A 25 -9.33 5.12 -5.58
N LEU A 26 -8.17 5.31 -4.99
CA LEU A 26 -8.04 5.41 -3.53
C LEU A 26 -8.35 6.80 -2.99
N GLY A 27 -8.51 7.79 -3.86
CA GLY A 27 -8.81 9.14 -3.43
C GLY A 27 -7.61 9.87 -2.84
N VAL A 28 -6.42 9.53 -3.26
CA VAL A 28 -5.19 10.19 -2.80
C VAL A 28 -4.40 10.68 -4.00
N SER A 29 -3.39 11.52 -3.75
CA SER A 29 -2.54 11.99 -4.84
C SER A 29 -1.55 10.91 -5.26
N SER A 30 -1.13 10.94 -6.52
CA SER A 30 -0.11 9.99 -6.97
C SER A 30 1.23 10.25 -6.29
N ALA A 31 1.50 11.49 -5.93
CA ALA A 31 2.72 11.81 -5.17
C ALA A 31 2.70 11.15 -3.79
N TYR A 32 1.54 11.17 -3.12
CA TYR A 32 1.42 10.50 -1.83
C TYR A 32 1.63 9.00 -1.97
N LEU A 33 1.00 8.40 -2.98
CA LEU A 33 1.10 6.96 -3.19
C LEU A 33 2.52 6.56 -3.53
N SER A 34 3.21 7.36 -4.35
CA SER A 34 4.60 7.12 -4.69
C SER A 34 5.49 7.16 -3.42
N ALA A 35 5.26 8.15 -2.57
CA ALA A 35 6.00 8.26 -1.32
C ALA A 35 5.72 7.07 -0.41
N LEU A 36 4.47 6.61 -0.38
CA LEU A 36 4.10 5.45 0.42
C LEU A 36 4.85 4.20 -0.04
N GLU A 37 4.94 3.99 -1.35
CA GLU A 37 5.66 2.83 -1.89
C GLU A 37 7.14 2.89 -1.53
N ARG A 38 7.71 4.09 -1.48
CA ARG A 38 9.11 4.25 -1.11
C ARG A 38 9.34 4.23 0.40
N GLY A 39 8.27 4.20 1.18
CA GLY A 39 8.39 4.18 2.63
C GLY A 39 8.56 5.53 3.26
N GLY A 40 8.29 6.61 2.53
CA GLY A 40 8.49 7.96 3.04
C GLY A 40 7.37 8.51 3.91
N ARG A 41 6.27 7.77 4.00
CA ARG A 41 5.09 8.26 4.75
C ARG A 41 4.86 7.53 6.07
N GLY A 42 5.71 6.58 6.40
CA GLY A 42 5.54 5.82 7.61
C GLY A 42 4.37 4.85 7.50
N ARG A 43 3.67 4.66 8.61
CA ARG A 43 2.61 3.67 8.66
C ARG A 43 1.36 4.14 7.89
N PRO A 44 0.86 3.34 6.96
CA PRO A 44 -0.39 3.68 6.27
C PRO A 44 -1.58 3.57 7.22
N THR A 45 -2.64 4.32 6.93
CA THR A 45 -3.86 4.23 7.72
C THR A 45 -4.57 2.92 7.43
N TRP A 46 -5.36 2.47 8.39
CA TRP A 46 -6.15 1.25 8.21
C TRP A 46 -7.09 1.38 7.00
N THR A 47 -7.73 2.54 6.86
CA THR A 47 -8.64 2.79 5.75
C THR A 47 -7.94 2.65 4.41
N LEU A 48 -6.71 3.19 4.31
CA LEU A 48 -5.94 3.09 3.08
C LEU A 48 -5.58 1.63 2.78
N VAL A 49 -5.18 0.89 3.80
CA VAL A 49 -4.83 -0.53 3.61
C VAL A 49 -6.04 -1.31 3.10
N GLN A 50 -7.20 -1.08 3.69
CA GLN A 50 -8.42 -1.75 3.24
C GLN A 50 -8.78 -1.35 1.82
N GLY A 51 -8.58 -0.09 1.46
CA GLY A 51 -8.80 0.38 0.10
C GLY A 51 -7.89 -0.31 -0.90
N ILE A 52 -6.62 -0.50 -0.54
CA ILE A 52 -5.67 -1.19 -1.40
C ILE A 52 -6.07 -2.64 -1.60
N ILE A 53 -6.48 -3.30 -0.52
CA ILE A 53 -6.93 -4.69 -0.58
C ILE A 53 -8.12 -4.81 -1.54
N GLY A 54 -9.08 -3.90 -1.42
CA GLY A 54 -10.23 -3.90 -2.32
C GLY A 54 -9.86 -3.57 -3.76
N TYR A 55 -8.93 -2.63 -3.95
CA TYR A 55 -8.51 -2.24 -5.28
C TYR A 55 -7.86 -3.40 -6.03
N PHE A 56 -7.00 -4.16 -5.35
CA PHE A 56 -6.35 -5.30 -5.97
C PHE A 56 -7.19 -6.58 -5.90
N ASN A 57 -8.30 -6.52 -5.19
CA ASN A 57 -9.21 -7.67 -5.04
C ASN A 57 -8.47 -8.89 -4.46
N ILE A 58 -7.60 -8.65 -3.50
CA ILE A 58 -6.91 -9.74 -2.80
C ILE A 58 -7.70 -10.14 -1.58
N ILE A 59 -7.63 -11.43 -1.22
CA ILE A 59 -8.44 -11.98 -0.14
C ILE A 59 -7.59 -12.94 0.70
N TRP A 60 -8.13 -13.28 1.87
CA TRP A 60 -7.57 -14.31 2.74
C TRP A 60 -6.11 -14.00 3.13
N ASP A 61 -5.23 -14.96 2.89
CA ASP A 61 -3.86 -14.88 3.36
C ASP A 61 -3.10 -13.67 2.80
N GLU A 62 -3.35 -13.33 1.55
CA GLU A 62 -2.69 -12.17 0.94
C GLU A 62 -3.12 -10.86 1.59
N ALA A 63 -4.41 -10.76 1.92
CA ALA A 63 -4.92 -9.56 2.59
C ALA A 63 -4.34 -9.45 3.99
N GLU A 64 -4.27 -10.57 4.71
CA GLU A 64 -3.69 -10.58 6.05
C GLU A 64 -2.22 -10.22 6.01
N GLU A 65 -1.51 -10.74 5.03
CA GLU A 65 -0.09 -10.44 4.89
C GLU A 65 0.13 -8.94 4.66
N LEU A 66 -0.69 -8.34 3.81
CA LEU A 66 -0.56 -6.92 3.53
C LEU A 66 -0.82 -6.09 4.78
N GLN A 67 -1.82 -6.46 5.57
CA GLN A 67 -2.11 -5.78 6.82
C GLN A 67 -0.93 -5.90 7.80
N ARG A 68 -0.34 -7.09 7.87
CA ARG A 68 0.82 -7.29 8.74
C ARG A 68 2.00 -6.45 8.30
N LEU A 69 2.25 -6.38 7.00
CA LEU A 69 3.33 -5.56 6.47
C LEU A 69 3.10 -4.09 6.75
N ALA A 70 1.83 -3.64 6.71
CA ALA A 70 1.51 -2.26 7.04
C ALA A 70 1.91 -1.94 8.48
N GLU A 71 1.67 -2.86 9.41
CA GLU A 71 2.05 -2.67 10.78
C GLU A 71 3.55 -2.63 10.96
N LEU A 72 4.26 -3.47 10.19
CA LEU A 72 5.72 -3.49 10.25
C LEU A 72 6.34 -2.21 9.70
N SER A 73 5.57 -1.44 8.92
CA SER A 73 6.04 -0.18 8.36
C SER A 73 5.91 0.98 9.33
N ALA A 74 5.35 0.77 10.51
CA ALA A 74 5.19 1.82 11.49
C ALA A 74 6.56 2.29 11.97
N PRO A 75 6.71 3.59 12.27
CA PRO A 75 7.94 4.09 12.86
C PRO A 75 8.21 3.37 14.18
N LYS A 76 9.46 3.08 14.41
CA LYS A 76 9.82 2.41 15.64
C LYS A 76 9.62 3.36 16.83
N PRO A 77 9.05 2.89 17.93
CA PRO A 77 8.94 3.72 19.12
C PRO A 77 10.32 4.01 19.69
N ARG A 78 10.43 5.10 20.36
CA ARG A 78 11.67 5.50 21.01
C ARG A 78 11.75 4.95 22.40
#